data_cd2b8ec481bcb9ef74cdfa7484e53f67
#
_entry.id   cd2b8ec481bcb9ef74cdfa7484e53f67
#
_cell.length_a   1.000
_cell.length_b   1.000
_cell.length_c   1.000
_cell.angle_alpha   90.00
_cell.angle_beta   90.00
_cell.angle_gamma   90.00
#
_symmetry.space_group_name_H-M   'P 1'
#
loop_
_entity.id
_entity.type
_entity.pdbx_description
1 polymer ?
#
loop_
_entity_poly.entity_id
_entity_poly.type
_entity_poly.pdbx_seq_one_letter_code
_entity_poly.pdbx_strand_id
1 'polypeptide(L)'
;MTQEDTYKTITDLAEGIYTEKRSKFIAIAIPVRTLEEVKQHLEVYQKKYYDARHVCYAYMLGHERLNFRANDNGEPSGTAGKPILGQINSNELTDILIIVVRYFGGIKLGTSGLIVAYKAAAAEAIAAATIIEKTVDDDIYFAFEYPFMNDVMRIVKEEEPEILEQSYDMDCLMRLRIRRSMMPKLRARLEKVDSLRFIEEEEETFES
;
A
#
# COMPACT_ATOMS: atom_id res chain seq x y z
N MET A 1 20.42 7.66 -10.10
CA MET A 1 19.81 6.78 -9.09
C MET A 1 18.55 6.25 -9.73
N THR A 2 18.52 4.98 -10.09
CA THR A 2 17.29 4.32 -10.55
C THR A 2 16.32 4.34 -9.37
N GLN A 3 15.25 5.12 -9.47
CA GLN A 3 14.15 5.08 -8.53
C GLN A 3 13.64 3.64 -8.58
N GLU A 4 13.67 2.94 -7.46
CA GLU A 4 13.09 1.60 -7.38
C GLU A 4 11.62 1.72 -7.73
N ASP A 5 11.21 1.11 -8.83
CA ASP A 5 9.84 1.13 -9.33
C ASP A 5 9.08 -0.14 -8.97
N THR A 6 9.50 -0.77 -7.86
CA THR A 6 8.80 -1.91 -7.25
C THR A 6 8.60 -1.69 -5.76
N TYR A 7 7.60 -2.35 -5.21
CA TYR A 7 7.32 -2.36 -3.78
C TYR A 7 6.75 -3.72 -3.35
N LYS A 8 6.94 -4.06 -2.06
CA LYS A 8 6.45 -5.30 -1.48
C LYS A 8 5.15 -5.06 -0.69
N THR A 9 4.19 -5.95 -0.88
CA THR A 9 2.92 -5.98 -0.14
C THR A 9 2.47 -7.42 0.08
N ILE A 10 1.30 -7.61 0.69
CA ILE A 10 0.67 -8.94 0.87
C ILE A 10 -0.56 -9.07 -0.03
N THR A 11 -0.90 -10.30 -0.42
CA THR A 11 -2.07 -10.56 -1.28
C THR A 11 -3.36 -10.65 -0.50
N ASP A 12 -3.33 -11.36 0.64
CA ASP A 12 -4.52 -11.75 1.39
C ASP A 12 -4.32 -11.49 2.88
N LEU A 13 -5.43 -11.52 3.63
CA LEU A 13 -5.41 -11.48 5.08
C LEU A 13 -4.66 -12.68 5.63
N ALA A 14 -3.78 -12.44 6.61
CA ALA A 14 -3.06 -13.48 7.33
C ALA A 14 -3.14 -13.25 8.84
N GLU A 15 -3.19 -14.32 9.58
CA GLU A 15 -3.26 -14.27 11.05
C GLU A 15 -2.06 -14.98 11.67
N GLY A 16 -1.57 -14.46 12.80
CA GLY A 16 -0.54 -15.05 13.62
C GLY A 16 -0.91 -14.95 15.09
N ILE A 17 -0.42 -15.88 15.90
CA ILE A 17 -0.67 -15.90 17.34
C ILE A 17 0.65 -16.04 18.08
N TYR A 18 0.84 -15.20 19.10
CA TYR A 18 1.94 -15.30 20.03
C TYR A 18 1.41 -15.35 21.45
N THR A 19 2.01 -16.16 22.30
CA THR A 19 1.63 -16.29 23.70
C THR A 19 2.85 -16.09 24.61
N GLU A 20 2.70 -15.31 25.67
CA GLU A 20 3.74 -15.06 26.66
C GLU A 20 3.10 -14.92 28.04
N LYS A 21 3.56 -15.72 29.02
CA LYS A 21 3.05 -15.69 30.41
C LYS A 21 1.54 -15.69 30.49
N ARG A 22 0.87 -16.58 29.73
CA ARG A 22 -0.58 -16.71 29.58
C ARG A 22 -1.28 -15.53 28.86
N SER A 23 -0.59 -14.45 28.55
CA SER A 23 -1.15 -13.42 27.68
C SER A 23 -1.17 -13.94 26.24
N LYS A 24 -2.26 -13.68 25.53
CA LYS A 24 -2.45 -14.07 24.12
C LYS A 24 -2.47 -12.84 23.24
N PHE A 25 -1.68 -12.85 22.17
CA PHE A 25 -1.58 -11.80 21.18
C PHE A 25 -2.02 -12.39 19.84
N ILE A 26 -3.10 -11.84 19.27
CA ILE A 26 -3.65 -12.25 17.98
C ILE A 26 -3.30 -11.14 17.00
N ALA A 27 -2.45 -11.42 16.04
CA ALA A 27 -2.05 -10.48 15.00
C ALA A 27 -2.79 -10.78 13.69
N ILE A 28 -3.29 -9.74 13.05
CA ILE A 28 -3.99 -9.80 11.77
C ILE A 28 -3.30 -8.84 10.81
N ALA A 29 -2.69 -9.38 9.75
CA ALA A 29 -2.11 -8.60 8.66
C ALA A 29 -3.15 -8.52 7.52
N ILE A 30 -3.45 -7.30 7.08
CA ILE A 30 -4.54 -7.02 6.14
C ILE A 30 -3.98 -6.15 5.01
N PRO A 31 -4.15 -6.53 3.73
CA PRO A 31 -3.83 -5.65 2.61
C PRO A 31 -4.80 -4.48 2.58
N VAL A 32 -4.29 -3.25 2.54
CA VAL A 32 -5.06 -2.00 2.49
C VAL A 32 -4.36 -1.00 1.58
N ARG A 33 -5.09 -0.11 0.93
CA ARG A 33 -4.53 0.90 0.03
C ARG A 33 -4.84 2.33 0.47
N THR A 34 -5.90 2.52 1.24
CA THR A 34 -6.40 3.83 1.63
C THR A 34 -6.60 3.95 3.14
N LEU A 35 -6.59 5.18 3.65
CA LEU A 35 -6.94 5.45 5.04
C LEU A 35 -8.37 5.05 5.38
N GLU A 36 -9.27 5.10 4.40
CA GLU A 36 -10.66 4.71 4.58
C GLU A 36 -10.76 3.19 4.83
N GLU A 37 -10.08 2.37 4.04
CA GLU A 37 -9.99 0.92 4.27
C GLU A 37 -9.40 0.61 5.65
N VAL A 38 -8.35 1.33 6.06
CA VAL A 38 -7.76 1.19 7.41
C VAL A 38 -8.81 1.44 8.50
N LYS A 39 -9.58 2.52 8.41
CA LYS A 39 -10.63 2.86 9.38
C LYS A 39 -11.71 1.78 9.42
N GLN A 40 -12.20 1.33 8.27
CA GLN A 40 -13.22 0.29 8.16
C GLN A 40 -12.75 -1.01 8.83
N HIS A 41 -11.54 -1.47 8.56
CA HIS A 41 -10.99 -2.66 9.20
C HIS A 41 -10.81 -2.47 10.72
N LEU A 42 -10.33 -1.33 11.16
CA LEU A 42 -10.20 -1.06 12.60
C LEU A 42 -11.56 -1.13 13.31
N GLU A 43 -12.62 -0.57 12.74
CA GLU A 43 -13.97 -0.65 13.30
C GLU A 43 -14.48 -2.10 13.38
N VAL A 44 -14.28 -2.88 12.31
CA VAL A 44 -14.67 -4.30 12.27
C VAL A 44 -13.96 -5.10 13.37
N TYR A 45 -12.65 -4.94 13.50
CA TYR A 45 -11.87 -5.71 14.48
C TYR A 45 -12.06 -5.23 15.92
N GLN A 46 -12.30 -3.94 16.15
CA GLN A 46 -12.69 -3.43 17.46
C GLN A 46 -14.05 -3.99 17.91
N LYS A 47 -15.01 -4.11 17.00
CA LYS A 47 -16.31 -4.74 17.28
C LYS A 47 -16.17 -6.25 17.49
N LYS A 48 -15.37 -6.93 16.67
CA LYS A 48 -15.11 -8.38 16.77
C LYS A 48 -14.47 -8.76 18.11
N TYR A 49 -13.52 -7.94 18.59
CA TYR A 49 -12.77 -8.16 19.83
C TYR A 49 -13.15 -7.13 20.92
N TYR A 50 -14.44 -6.87 21.06
CA TYR A 50 -14.97 -5.85 22.00
C TYR A 50 -14.60 -6.12 23.46
N ASP A 51 -14.32 -7.37 23.81
CA ASP A 51 -13.91 -7.85 25.13
C ASP A 51 -12.39 -7.76 25.36
N ALA A 52 -11.61 -7.47 24.32
CA ALA A 52 -10.18 -7.27 24.44
C ALA A 52 -9.87 -5.84 24.94
N ARG A 53 -8.94 -5.75 25.89
CA ARG A 53 -8.56 -4.46 26.48
C ARG A 53 -7.72 -3.60 25.54
N HIS A 54 -6.94 -4.23 24.67
CA HIS A 54 -6.00 -3.55 23.77
C HIS A 54 -6.13 -4.11 22.36
N VAL A 55 -6.40 -3.22 21.40
CA VAL A 55 -6.44 -3.49 19.96
C VAL A 55 -5.44 -2.52 19.32
N CYS A 56 -4.16 -2.84 19.41
CA CYS A 56 -3.06 -2.02 18.92
C CYS A 56 -2.86 -2.24 17.42
N TYR A 57 -2.33 -1.24 16.71
CA TYR A 57 -2.13 -1.37 15.27
C TYR A 57 -1.00 -0.51 14.74
N ALA A 58 -0.53 -0.85 13.56
CA ALA A 58 0.25 0.03 12.69
C ALA A 58 -0.12 -0.22 11.23
N TYR A 59 -0.01 0.82 10.42
CA TYR A 59 -0.15 0.71 8.96
C TYR A 59 0.97 1.46 8.24
N MET A 60 1.17 1.08 6.98
CA MET A 60 2.02 1.72 6.02
C MET A 60 1.30 1.73 4.67
N LEU A 61 1.18 2.89 4.01
CA LEU A 61 0.48 3.08 2.75
C LEU A 61 1.37 3.73 1.70
N GLY A 62 1.12 3.35 0.44
CA GLY A 62 1.79 3.88 -0.74
C GLY A 62 3.22 3.35 -0.93
N HIS A 63 3.66 3.29 -2.17
CA HIS A 63 4.99 2.78 -2.53
C HIS A 63 6.14 3.61 -1.95
N GLU A 64 5.93 4.91 -1.71
CA GLU A 64 6.92 5.80 -1.10
C GLU A 64 7.04 5.60 0.42
N ARG A 65 6.07 4.92 1.05
CA ARG A 65 6.04 4.60 2.48
C ARG A 65 6.10 5.84 3.39
N LEU A 66 5.50 6.95 2.93
CA LEU A 66 5.46 8.21 3.67
C LEU A 66 4.21 8.35 4.54
N ASN A 67 3.16 7.57 4.24
CA ASN A 67 1.90 7.58 5.01
C ASN A 67 1.84 6.36 5.93
N PHE A 68 2.14 6.58 7.21
CA PHE A 68 2.16 5.52 8.21
C PHE A 68 1.66 6.02 9.57
N ARG A 69 1.22 5.08 10.41
CA ARG A 69 0.84 5.36 11.80
C ARG A 69 1.05 4.13 12.66
N ALA A 70 1.38 4.37 13.95
CA ALA A 70 1.44 3.38 15.00
C ALA A 70 0.55 3.82 16.17
N ASN A 71 -0.17 2.87 16.78
CA ASN A 71 -1.08 3.16 17.89
C ASN A 71 -1.01 2.08 18.96
N ASP A 72 -0.80 2.50 20.20
CA ASP A 72 -0.63 1.62 21.37
C ASP A 72 -1.97 1.24 22.05
N ASN A 73 -3.06 1.92 21.73
CA ASN A 73 -4.42 1.66 22.25
C ASN A 73 -4.46 1.31 23.75
N GLY A 74 -3.92 2.21 24.58
CA GLY A 74 -3.92 2.09 26.04
C GLY A 74 -2.81 1.21 26.64
N GLU A 75 -1.95 0.62 25.83
CA GLU A 75 -0.67 0.07 26.31
C GLU A 75 0.32 1.22 26.63
N PRO A 76 1.36 0.99 27.43
CA PRO A 76 2.38 2.01 27.65
C PRO A 76 2.98 2.51 26.34
N SER A 77 3.24 3.81 26.25
CA SER A 77 3.71 4.46 25.02
C SER A 77 4.92 3.76 24.39
N GLY A 78 4.81 3.44 23.10
CA GLY A 78 5.87 2.82 22.30
C GLY A 78 6.05 1.31 22.52
N THR A 79 5.19 0.66 23.29
CA THR A 79 5.34 -0.78 23.61
C THR A 79 4.58 -1.71 22.67
N ALA A 80 3.65 -1.19 21.87
CA ALA A 80 2.83 -1.97 20.95
C ALA A 80 2.91 -1.48 19.50
N GLY A 81 2.44 -0.27 19.23
CA GLY A 81 2.36 0.24 17.87
C GLY A 81 3.72 0.38 17.17
N LYS A 82 4.75 0.88 17.86
CA LYS A 82 6.11 0.97 17.31
C LYS A 82 6.73 -0.39 17.00
N PRO A 83 6.67 -1.41 17.87
CA PRO A 83 7.11 -2.76 17.55
C PRO A 83 6.39 -3.38 16.33
N ILE A 84 5.09 -3.15 16.18
CA ILE A 84 4.32 -3.59 15.00
C ILE A 84 4.84 -2.89 13.74
N LEU A 85 4.95 -1.55 13.76
CA LEU A 85 5.48 -0.77 12.64
C LEU A 85 6.92 -1.20 12.30
N GLY A 86 7.73 -1.51 13.31
CA GLY A 86 9.08 -2.03 13.14
C GLY A 86 9.13 -3.32 12.32
N GLN A 87 8.12 -4.19 12.46
CA GLN A 87 8.02 -5.42 11.66
C GLN A 87 7.61 -5.13 10.22
N ILE A 88 6.71 -4.19 9.99
CA ILE A 88 6.37 -3.71 8.64
C ILE A 88 7.62 -3.16 7.96
N ASN A 89 8.40 -2.34 8.67
CA ASN A 89 9.61 -1.73 8.14
C ASN A 89 10.72 -2.74 7.85
N SER A 90 10.98 -3.68 8.74
CA SER A 90 12.05 -4.67 8.56
C SER A 90 11.79 -5.66 7.42
N ASN A 91 10.53 -5.82 7.01
CA ASN A 91 10.13 -6.60 5.84
C ASN A 91 9.90 -5.73 4.59
N GLU A 92 10.14 -4.42 4.66
CA GLU A 92 9.97 -3.45 3.57
C GLU A 92 8.55 -3.45 2.97
N LEU A 93 7.54 -3.80 3.79
CA LEU A 93 6.15 -3.89 3.34
C LEU A 93 5.48 -2.52 3.31
N THR A 94 4.57 -2.34 2.36
CA THR A 94 3.64 -1.21 2.29
C THR A 94 2.25 -1.71 1.87
N ASP A 95 1.26 -0.82 1.85
CA ASP A 95 -0.14 -1.15 1.60
C ASP A 95 -0.63 -2.27 2.54
N ILE A 96 -0.30 -2.11 3.82
CA ILE A 96 -0.55 -3.10 4.87
C ILE A 96 -1.01 -2.43 6.16
N LEU A 97 -2.00 -3.05 6.81
CA LEU A 97 -2.41 -2.79 8.19
C LEU A 97 -2.13 -4.05 9.01
N ILE A 98 -1.48 -3.91 10.15
CA ILE A 98 -1.35 -5.00 11.14
C ILE A 98 -2.05 -4.57 12.41
N ILE A 99 -3.04 -5.36 12.84
CA ILE A 99 -3.76 -5.22 14.10
C ILE A 99 -3.28 -6.32 15.04
N VAL A 100 -2.96 -5.98 16.28
CA VAL A 100 -2.62 -6.96 17.32
C VAL A 100 -3.56 -6.77 18.51
N VAL A 101 -4.35 -7.80 18.77
CA VAL A 101 -5.31 -7.87 19.88
C VAL A 101 -4.66 -8.61 21.04
N ARG A 102 -4.68 -8.02 22.23
CA ARG A 102 -4.12 -8.65 23.43
C ARG A 102 -5.19 -9.02 24.43
N TYR A 103 -5.12 -10.28 24.89
CA TYR A 103 -5.81 -10.77 26.09
C TYR A 103 -4.80 -10.99 27.21
N PHE A 104 -5.03 -10.33 28.37
CA PHE A 104 -4.15 -10.41 29.51
C PHE A 104 -4.23 -11.76 30.21
N GLY A 105 -3.10 -12.39 30.49
CA GLY A 105 -3.00 -13.72 31.11
C GLY A 105 -2.84 -13.71 32.64
N GLY A 106 -3.05 -12.58 33.31
CA GLY A 106 -2.92 -12.47 34.76
C GLY A 106 -1.49 -12.14 35.26
N ILE A 107 -0.48 -12.23 34.40
CA ILE A 107 0.92 -11.93 34.74
C ILE A 107 1.39 -10.72 33.92
N LYS A 108 1.90 -9.70 34.60
CA LYS A 108 2.44 -8.50 33.95
C LYS A 108 3.73 -8.84 33.18
N LEU A 109 3.81 -8.39 31.94
CA LEU A 109 5.00 -8.58 31.08
C LEU A 109 6.07 -7.49 31.28
N GLY A 110 5.66 -6.30 31.74
CA GLY A 110 6.49 -5.10 31.75
C GLY A 110 6.66 -4.52 30.34
N THR A 111 7.26 -3.34 30.23
CA THR A 111 7.41 -2.62 28.95
C THR A 111 8.28 -3.40 27.96
N SER A 112 9.40 -3.96 28.40
CA SER A 112 10.27 -4.79 27.56
C SER A 112 9.59 -6.06 27.07
N GLY A 113 8.82 -6.74 27.93
CA GLY A 113 8.08 -7.94 27.56
C GLY A 113 6.95 -7.64 26.57
N LEU A 114 6.26 -6.50 26.69
CA LEU A 114 5.27 -6.06 25.74
C LEU A 114 5.88 -5.79 24.36
N ILE A 115 7.00 -5.08 24.29
CA ILE A 115 7.71 -4.81 23.03
C ILE A 115 8.04 -6.11 22.31
N VAL A 116 8.60 -7.09 23.01
CA VAL A 116 8.95 -8.40 22.45
C VAL A 116 7.68 -9.12 21.96
N ALA A 117 6.60 -9.12 22.75
CA ALA A 117 5.38 -9.84 22.44
C ALA A 117 4.65 -9.25 21.21
N TYR A 118 4.50 -7.92 21.14
CA TYR A 118 3.88 -7.27 19.98
C TYR A 118 4.70 -7.43 18.70
N LYS A 119 6.05 -7.34 18.83
CA LYS A 119 6.97 -7.63 17.72
C LYS A 119 6.81 -9.07 17.23
N ALA A 120 6.81 -10.05 18.13
CA ALA A 120 6.70 -11.46 17.79
C ALA A 120 5.33 -11.78 17.14
N ALA A 121 4.23 -11.26 17.70
CA ALA A 121 2.90 -11.47 17.12
C ALA A 121 2.80 -10.90 15.69
N ALA A 122 3.29 -9.68 15.46
CA ALA A 122 3.31 -9.09 14.13
C ALA A 122 4.18 -9.92 13.16
N ALA A 123 5.34 -10.42 13.61
CA ALA A 123 6.20 -11.29 12.81
C ALA A 123 5.49 -12.60 12.41
N GLU A 124 4.71 -13.22 13.30
CA GLU A 124 3.93 -14.43 12.99
C GLU A 124 2.88 -14.16 11.91
N ALA A 125 2.17 -13.04 11.97
CA ALA A 125 1.20 -12.68 10.95
C ALA A 125 1.86 -12.43 9.58
N ILE A 126 3.02 -11.76 9.55
CA ILE A 126 3.79 -11.53 8.31
C ILE A 126 4.32 -12.86 7.76
N ALA A 127 4.81 -13.76 8.63
CA ALA A 127 5.31 -15.07 8.21
C ALA A 127 4.21 -15.96 7.61
N ALA A 128 2.96 -15.79 8.05
CA ALA A 128 1.78 -16.48 7.49
C ALA A 128 1.26 -15.82 6.20
N ALA A 129 1.68 -14.60 5.89
CA ALA A 129 1.21 -13.86 4.71
C ALA A 129 1.97 -14.26 3.44
N THR A 130 1.29 -14.15 2.31
CA THR A 130 1.92 -14.26 0.99
C THR A 130 2.42 -12.89 0.55
N ILE A 131 3.73 -12.69 0.62
CA ILE A 131 4.38 -11.43 0.18
C ILE A 131 4.58 -11.48 -1.32
N ILE A 132 4.19 -10.40 -2.01
CA ILE A 132 4.41 -10.20 -3.44
C ILE A 132 5.12 -8.89 -3.70
N GLU A 133 5.83 -8.83 -4.81
CA GLU A 133 6.38 -7.59 -5.36
C GLU A 133 5.45 -7.06 -6.46
N LYS A 134 5.15 -5.77 -6.42
CA LYS A 134 4.37 -5.05 -7.44
C LYS A 134 5.22 -3.96 -8.07
N THR A 135 4.87 -3.59 -9.31
CA THR A 135 5.45 -2.44 -9.99
C THR A 135 4.78 -1.15 -9.55
N VAL A 136 5.53 -0.06 -9.61
CA VAL A 136 4.99 1.29 -9.55
C VAL A 136 4.73 1.71 -10.98
N ASP A 137 3.47 1.96 -11.30
CA ASP A 137 3.05 2.36 -12.64
C ASP A 137 2.66 3.85 -12.64
N ASP A 138 2.94 4.53 -13.74
CA ASP A 138 2.53 5.92 -13.97
C ASP A 138 1.57 5.97 -15.16
N ASP A 139 0.69 6.96 -15.13
CA ASP A 139 -0.26 7.23 -16.19
C ASP A 139 0.24 8.37 -17.06
N ILE A 140 -0.09 8.33 -18.36
CA ILE A 140 0.14 9.41 -19.31
C ILE A 140 -1.14 9.66 -20.11
N TYR A 141 -1.58 10.91 -20.16
CA TYR A 141 -2.78 11.31 -20.86
C TYR A 141 -2.43 12.30 -21.98
N PHE A 142 -2.95 12.06 -23.19
CA PHE A 142 -2.63 12.88 -24.35
C PHE A 142 -3.74 12.89 -25.38
N ALA A 143 -3.74 13.94 -26.20
CA ALA A 143 -4.58 14.11 -27.38
C ALA A 143 -3.73 14.13 -28.64
N PHE A 144 -4.30 13.70 -29.77
CA PHE A 144 -3.69 13.76 -31.07
C PHE A 144 -4.75 13.78 -32.19
N GLU A 145 -4.36 14.20 -33.39
CA GLU A 145 -5.28 14.22 -34.53
C GLU A 145 -5.36 12.85 -35.20
N TYR A 146 -6.52 12.50 -35.71
CA TYR A 146 -6.83 11.19 -36.33
C TYR A 146 -5.83 10.73 -37.40
N PRO A 147 -5.25 11.58 -38.30
CA PRO A 147 -4.25 11.14 -39.28
C PRO A 147 -3.02 10.47 -38.67
N PHE A 148 -2.69 10.75 -37.40
CA PHE A 148 -1.52 10.20 -36.69
C PHE A 148 -1.84 8.93 -35.90
N MET A 149 -3.07 8.40 -36.00
CA MET A 149 -3.51 7.19 -35.30
C MET A 149 -2.56 6.01 -35.49
N ASN A 150 -2.11 5.76 -36.72
CA ASN A 150 -1.24 4.64 -37.03
C ASN A 150 0.14 4.76 -36.34
N ASP A 151 0.67 5.97 -36.21
CA ASP A 151 1.95 6.21 -35.54
C ASP A 151 1.82 6.00 -34.03
N VAL A 152 0.75 6.51 -33.42
CA VAL A 152 0.44 6.28 -31.99
C VAL A 152 0.24 4.80 -31.71
N MET A 153 -0.60 4.11 -32.49
CA MET A 153 -0.88 2.68 -32.29
C MET A 153 0.33 1.79 -32.50
N ARG A 154 1.26 2.17 -33.39
CA ARG A 154 2.53 1.48 -33.53
C ARG A 154 3.37 1.59 -32.24
N ILE A 155 3.46 2.78 -31.63
CA ILE A 155 4.16 3.01 -30.37
C ILE A 155 3.51 2.19 -29.24
N VAL A 156 2.19 2.24 -29.13
CA VAL A 156 1.40 1.47 -28.14
C VAL A 156 1.67 -0.03 -28.31
N LYS A 157 1.67 -0.54 -29.51
CA LYS A 157 1.97 -1.97 -29.78
C LYS A 157 3.37 -2.38 -29.42
N GLU A 158 4.37 -1.50 -29.62
CA GLU A 158 5.78 -1.80 -29.36
C GLU A 158 6.18 -1.63 -27.89
N GLU A 159 5.58 -0.69 -27.17
CA GLU A 159 5.88 -0.42 -25.77
C GLU A 159 4.91 -1.16 -24.80
N GLU A 160 3.81 -1.69 -25.31
CA GLU A 160 2.82 -2.51 -24.60
C GLU A 160 2.28 -1.89 -23.29
N PRO A 161 1.94 -0.58 -23.25
CA PRO A 161 1.28 -0.01 -22.09
C PRO A 161 -0.15 -0.56 -21.95
N GLU A 162 -0.70 -0.52 -20.74
CA GLU A 162 -2.13 -0.73 -20.51
C GLU A 162 -2.91 0.49 -21.04
N ILE A 163 -3.94 0.25 -21.85
CA ILE A 163 -4.86 1.30 -22.31
C ILE A 163 -5.97 1.43 -21.29
N LEU A 164 -5.98 2.55 -20.53
CA LEU A 164 -7.01 2.82 -19.53
C LEU A 164 -8.24 3.47 -20.14
N GLU A 165 -8.02 4.39 -21.10
CA GLU A 165 -9.08 5.16 -21.73
C GLU A 165 -8.69 5.48 -23.18
N GLN A 166 -9.68 5.48 -24.07
CA GLN A 166 -9.53 5.93 -25.45
C GLN A 166 -10.85 6.51 -25.95
N SER A 167 -10.77 7.63 -26.65
CA SER A 167 -11.92 8.29 -27.30
C SER A 167 -11.48 8.81 -28.67
N TYR A 168 -12.39 8.76 -29.64
CA TYR A 168 -12.13 9.07 -31.05
C TYR A 168 -13.21 10.01 -31.63
N ASP A 169 -13.46 11.11 -30.89
CA ASP A 169 -14.41 12.12 -31.36
C ASP A 169 -13.74 13.13 -32.30
N MET A 170 -13.80 14.43 -31.99
CA MET A 170 -13.12 15.48 -32.79
C MET A 170 -11.61 15.40 -32.68
N ASP A 171 -11.10 15.14 -31.49
CA ASP A 171 -9.72 14.78 -31.20
C ASP A 171 -9.67 13.35 -30.67
N CYS A 172 -8.59 12.62 -30.98
CA CYS A 172 -8.35 11.33 -30.39
C CYS A 172 -7.72 11.55 -29.01
N LEU A 173 -8.34 11.01 -27.97
CA LEU A 173 -7.83 11.05 -26.59
C LEU A 173 -7.39 9.66 -26.17
N MET A 174 -6.28 9.57 -25.45
CA MET A 174 -5.78 8.29 -24.94
C MET A 174 -5.12 8.47 -23.59
N ARG A 175 -5.45 7.57 -22.65
CA ARG A 175 -4.79 7.43 -21.35
C ARG A 175 -4.14 6.08 -21.29
N LEU A 176 -2.83 6.06 -21.03
CA LEU A 176 -2.02 4.85 -20.96
C LEU A 176 -1.37 4.74 -19.59
N ARG A 177 -1.23 3.51 -19.09
CA ARG A 177 -0.49 3.18 -17.89
C ARG A 177 0.69 2.31 -18.24
N ILE A 178 1.85 2.62 -17.69
CA ILE A 178 3.05 1.82 -17.89
C ILE A 178 3.94 1.90 -16.65
N ARG A 179 4.75 0.87 -16.44
CA ARG A 179 5.75 0.84 -15.38
C ARG A 179 6.60 2.11 -15.39
N ARG A 180 6.79 2.73 -14.21
CA ARG A 180 7.47 4.02 -14.04
C ARG A 180 8.82 4.09 -14.76
N SER A 181 9.64 3.04 -14.67
CA SER A 181 10.96 2.99 -15.35
C SER A 181 10.87 3.03 -16.87
N MET A 182 9.72 2.66 -17.46
CA MET A 182 9.49 2.65 -18.90
C MET A 182 8.83 3.94 -19.41
N MET A 183 8.24 4.74 -18.53
CA MET A 183 7.54 5.98 -18.88
C MET A 183 8.41 6.97 -19.66
N PRO A 184 9.69 7.23 -19.32
CA PRO A 184 10.53 8.17 -20.07
C PRO A 184 10.71 7.75 -21.54
N LYS A 185 10.81 6.44 -21.80
CA LYS A 185 10.95 5.92 -23.17
C LYS A 185 9.66 6.08 -23.95
N LEU A 186 8.52 5.72 -23.36
CA LEU A 186 7.19 5.88 -23.98
C LEU A 186 6.94 7.36 -24.31
N ARG A 187 7.13 8.25 -23.33
CA ARG A 187 6.94 9.69 -23.49
C ARG A 187 7.80 10.26 -24.62
N ALA A 188 9.10 9.94 -24.66
CA ALA A 188 10.04 10.42 -25.69
C ALA A 188 9.67 9.93 -27.11
N ARG A 189 8.99 8.80 -27.22
CA ARG A 189 8.47 8.31 -28.51
C ARG A 189 7.20 9.03 -28.93
N LEU A 190 6.28 9.23 -28.00
CA LEU A 190 5.03 9.95 -28.23
C LEU A 190 5.29 11.42 -28.61
N GLU A 191 6.27 12.08 -27.99
CA GLU A 191 6.69 13.45 -28.33
C GLU A 191 7.13 13.66 -29.78
N LYS A 192 7.48 12.59 -30.49
CA LYS A 192 7.87 12.64 -31.90
C LYS A 192 6.71 12.55 -32.87
N VAL A 193 5.51 12.30 -32.37
CA VAL A 193 4.29 12.25 -33.19
C VAL A 193 3.79 13.68 -33.37
N ASP A 194 3.68 14.12 -34.64
CA ASP A 194 3.13 15.42 -34.95
C ASP A 194 1.71 15.55 -34.43
N SER A 195 1.29 16.74 -34.04
CA SER A 195 0.00 17.07 -33.39
C SER A 195 -0.23 16.54 -31.97
N LEU A 196 0.60 15.63 -31.46
CA LEU A 196 0.40 15.09 -30.14
C LEU A 196 0.67 16.14 -29.06
N ARG A 197 -0.26 16.24 -28.10
CA ARG A 197 -0.17 17.12 -26.93
C ARG A 197 -0.47 16.33 -25.66
N PHE A 198 0.38 16.42 -24.67
CA PHE A 198 0.11 15.85 -23.35
C PHE A 198 -0.93 16.70 -22.63
N ILE A 199 -1.81 16.04 -21.90
CA ILE A 199 -2.81 16.66 -21.04
C ILE A 199 -2.33 16.46 -19.60
N GLU A 200 -2.04 17.56 -18.90
CA GLU A 200 -1.77 17.53 -17.47
C GLU A 200 -3.11 17.42 -16.74
N GLU A 201 -3.28 16.42 -15.89
CA GLU A 201 -4.41 16.40 -14.94
C GLU A 201 -4.13 17.53 -13.95
N GLU A 202 -5.01 18.54 -13.90
CA GLU A 202 -5.01 19.49 -12.79
C GLU A 202 -5.20 18.65 -11.51
N GLU A 203 -4.21 18.63 -10.64
CA GLU A 203 -4.37 18.12 -9.28
C GLU A 203 -5.56 18.90 -8.68
N GLU A 204 -6.72 18.23 -8.53
CA GLU A 204 -7.78 18.76 -7.69
C GLU A 204 -7.20 18.83 -6.27
N THR A 205 -6.66 20.00 -5.94
CA THR A 205 -6.35 20.37 -4.58
C THR A 205 -7.66 20.36 -3.80
N PHE A 206 -7.96 19.27 -3.15
CA PHE A 206 -8.95 19.25 -2.08
C PHE A 206 -8.40 20.11 -0.95
N GLU A 207 -8.67 21.42 -1.04
CA GLU A 207 -8.61 22.29 0.13
C GLU A 207 -9.74 21.91 1.09
N SER A 208 -9.31 21.65 2.32
CA SER A 208 -9.97 21.66 3.65
C SER A 208 -10.27 20.33 4.30
#